data_a0682297ba2bcd62867ad256946ddb29
#
_entry.id   a0682297ba2bcd62867ad256946ddb29
#
_cell.length_a   1.000
_cell.length_b   1.000
_cell.length_c   1.000
_cell.angle_alpha   90.00
_cell.angle_beta   90.00
_cell.angle_gamma   90.00
#
_symmetry.space_group_name_H-M   'P 1'
#
loop_
_entity.id
_entity.type
_entity.pdbx_description
1 polymer ?
#
loop_
_entity_poly.entity_id
_entity_poly.type
_entity_poly.pdbx_seq_one_letter_code
_entity_poly.pdbx_strand_id
1 'polypeptide(L)'
;MKKQVLIAGGGIAGMAAALGASHAGWDARLFERATVFSEVGAGVQLGPNVVRRLQAWGLQKSLQQVAAVPQQLVARSALSGQVLASAPLGQSMVERYGAAYVTIHRADLHTVLHSAAQERADIYINPGQEVAELLGTERVTTIRTAANKVVEGDALMLADGVWSKLRPVVLGDHSRPRVSGHLAYRALLPMADIPVGWRSNEVTVWLGPHMHAVHYPVRRGEMMNIVVIIEGPA
;
A
#
# COMPACT_ATOMS: atom_id res chain seq x y z
N MET A 1 -10.55 -13.05 -28.18
CA MET A 1 -9.86 -13.53 -26.96
C MET A 1 -9.88 -12.42 -25.94
N LYS A 2 -10.00 -12.74 -24.65
CA LYS A 2 -9.90 -11.78 -23.56
C LYS A 2 -8.46 -11.29 -23.47
N LYS A 3 -8.24 -9.98 -23.29
CA LYS A 3 -6.89 -9.41 -23.13
C LYS A 3 -6.27 -9.83 -21.81
N GLN A 4 -4.95 -10.02 -21.80
CA GLN A 4 -4.20 -10.40 -20.61
C GLN A 4 -3.16 -9.35 -20.24
N VAL A 5 -3.16 -8.93 -18.98
CA VAL A 5 -2.09 -8.10 -18.42
C VAL A 5 -1.14 -8.95 -17.57
N LEU A 6 0.16 -8.78 -17.80
CA LEU A 6 1.23 -9.32 -16.98
C LEU A 6 1.54 -8.29 -15.88
N ILE A 7 1.77 -8.73 -14.65
CA ILE A 7 2.04 -7.85 -13.51
C ILE A 7 3.31 -8.33 -12.81
N ALA A 8 4.32 -7.49 -12.75
CA ALA A 8 5.56 -7.78 -12.06
C ALA A 8 5.53 -7.20 -10.63
N GLY A 9 5.50 -8.09 -9.65
CA GLY A 9 5.43 -7.77 -8.22
C GLY A 9 4.06 -8.02 -7.59
N GLY A 10 4.05 -8.74 -6.47
CA GLY A 10 2.84 -9.15 -5.72
C GLY A 10 2.56 -8.35 -4.46
N GLY A 11 3.15 -7.14 -4.33
CA GLY A 11 2.83 -6.21 -3.24
C GLY A 11 1.44 -5.57 -3.41
N ILE A 12 1.10 -4.62 -2.55
CA ILE A 12 -0.19 -3.90 -2.57
C ILE A 12 -0.50 -3.35 -3.97
N ALA A 13 0.49 -2.75 -4.65
CA ALA A 13 0.30 -2.19 -5.98
C ALA A 13 -0.05 -3.26 -7.03
N GLY A 14 0.66 -4.40 -7.01
CA GLY A 14 0.42 -5.50 -7.94
C GLY A 14 -0.93 -6.18 -7.71
N MET A 15 -1.30 -6.44 -6.46
CA MET A 15 -2.62 -6.99 -6.12
C MET A 15 -3.75 -6.05 -6.52
N ALA A 16 -3.60 -4.74 -6.26
CA ALA A 16 -4.57 -3.73 -6.69
C ALA A 16 -4.65 -3.64 -8.23
N ALA A 17 -3.51 -3.75 -8.93
CA ALA A 17 -3.47 -3.78 -10.39
C ALA A 17 -4.19 -5.00 -10.96
N ALA A 18 -4.00 -6.18 -10.37
CA ALA A 18 -4.68 -7.40 -10.78
C ALA A 18 -6.20 -7.30 -10.61
N LEU A 19 -6.67 -6.82 -9.46
CA LEU A 19 -8.08 -6.58 -9.21
C LEU A 19 -8.65 -5.53 -10.17
N GLY A 20 -7.94 -4.43 -10.38
CA GLY A 20 -8.35 -3.39 -11.32
C GLY A 20 -8.47 -3.89 -12.76
N ALA A 21 -7.52 -4.68 -13.22
CA ALA A 21 -7.54 -5.31 -14.55
C ALA A 21 -8.73 -6.28 -14.70
N SER A 22 -8.94 -7.13 -13.71
CA SER A 22 -10.05 -8.06 -13.66
C SER A 22 -11.41 -7.34 -13.71
N HIS A 23 -11.58 -6.27 -12.95
CA HIS A 23 -12.79 -5.44 -13.00
C HIS A 23 -12.96 -4.69 -14.35
N ALA A 24 -11.88 -4.44 -15.06
CA ALA A 24 -11.90 -3.89 -16.42
C ALA A 24 -12.12 -4.96 -17.51
N GLY A 25 -12.33 -6.20 -17.13
CA GLY A 25 -12.60 -7.31 -18.06
C GLY A 25 -11.37 -7.97 -18.66
N TRP A 26 -10.16 -7.75 -18.09
CA TRP A 26 -8.92 -8.38 -18.50
C TRP A 26 -8.60 -9.58 -17.62
N ASP A 27 -7.90 -10.55 -18.18
CA ASP A 27 -7.19 -11.55 -17.38
C ASP A 27 -5.92 -10.94 -16.82
N ALA A 28 -5.60 -11.22 -15.55
CA ALA A 28 -4.38 -10.75 -14.91
C ALA A 28 -3.47 -11.92 -14.55
N ARG A 29 -2.19 -11.82 -14.91
CA ARG A 29 -1.18 -12.78 -14.53
C ARG A 29 -0.07 -12.10 -13.74
N LEU A 30 -0.07 -12.33 -12.44
CA LEU A 30 0.82 -11.70 -11.48
C LEU A 30 1.99 -12.62 -11.15
N PHE A 31 3.19 -12.05 -11.12
CA PHE A 31 4.44 -12.74 -10.78
C PHE A 31 5.04 -12.09 -9.55
N GLU A 32 5.37 -12.88 -8.53
CA GLU A 32 6.02 -12.43 -7.30
C GLU A 32 7.25 -13.28 -7.02
N ARG A 33 8.38 -12.63 -6.70
CA ARG A 33 9.64 -13.32 -6.42
C ARG A 33 9.62 -14.12 -5.12
N ALA A 34 8.88 -13.64 -4.11
CA ALA A 34 8.73 -14.36 -2.85
C ALA A 34 7.83 -15.58 -3.02
N THR A 35 8.18 -16.68 -2.39
CA THR A 35 7.36 -17.90 -2.36
C THR A 35 6.19 -17.78 -1.41
N VAL A 36 6.31 -16.91 -0.40
CA VAL A 36 5.28 -16.61 0.60
C VAL A 36 5.15 -15.10 0.72
N PHE A 37 3.93 -14.61 0.72
CA PHE A 37 3.65 -13.20 0.97
C PHE A 37 3.85 -12.89 2.45
N SER A 38 4.93 -12.19 2.77
CA SER A 38 5.20 -11.68 4.11
C SER A 38 5.37 -10.16 4.03
N GLU A 39 4.46 -9.44 4.63
CA GLU A 39 4.54 -7.98 4.71
C GLU A 39 5.07 -7.58 6.10
N VAL A 40 6.21 -6.92 6.14
CA VAL A 40 6.72 -6.29 7.37
C VAL A 40 5.91 -5.01 7.62
N GLY A 41 5.21 -4.98 8.75
CA GLY A 41 4.09 -4.11 8.96
C GLY A 41 4.40 -2.75 9.56
N ALA A 42 4.06 -1.70 8.82
CA ALA A 42 3.72 -0.39 9.35
C ALA A 42 2.25 -0.11 9.00
N GLY A 43 1.63 0.83 9.71
CA GLY A 43 0.34 1.36 9.30
C GLY A 43 0.45 2.14 8.00
N VAL A 44 -0.64 2.19 7.26
CA VAL A 44 -0.85 3.06 6.10
C VAL A 44 -2.18 3.78 6.25
N GLN A 45 -2.27 4.94 5.64
CA GLN A 45 -3.45 5.78 5.66
C GLN A 45 -4.07 5.77 4.27
N LEU A 46 -5.36 5.49 4.17
CA LEU A 46 -6.10 5.41 2.92
C LEU A 46 -7.14 6.51 2.88
N GLY A 47 -6.97 7.43 1.93
CA GLY A 47 -7.95 8.46 1.67
C GLY A 47 -9.22 7.92 1.01
N PRO A 48 -10.31 8.72 1.01
CA PRO A 48 -11.59 8.33 0.40
C PRO A 48 -11.49 7.89 -1.07
N ASN A 49 -10.54 8.43 -1.82
CA ASN A 49 -10.28 8.05 -3.22
C ASN A 49 -9.92 6.57 -3.37
N VAL A 50 -9.07 6.05 -2.48
CA VAL A 50 -8.70 4.63 -2.44
C VAL A 50 -9.85 3.79 -1.89
N VAL A 51 -10.44 4.22 -0.77
CA VAL A 51 -11.53 3.48 -0.10
C VAL A 51 -12.72 3.30 -1.03
N ARG A 52 -13.13 4.33 -1.79
CA ARG A 52 -14.19 4.18 -2.81
C ARG A 52 -13.85 3.13 -3.87
N ARG A 53 -12.57 3.03 -4.27
CA ARG A 53 -12.14 2.02 -5.24
C ARG A 53 -12.27 0.61 -4.66
N LEU A 54 -11.83 0.42 -3.42
CA LEU A 54 -11.96 -0.86 -2.71
C LEU A 54 -13.44 -1.25 -2.50
N GLN A 55 -14.29 -0.27 -2.18
CA GLN A 55 -15.74 -0.47 -2.07
C GLN A 55 -16.36 -0.90 -3.42
N ALA A 56 -15.98 -0.23 -4.51
CA ALA A 56 -16.44 -0.59 -5.86
C ALA A 56 -16.00 -2.00 -6.28
N TRP A 57 -14.92 -2.51 -5.69
CA TRP A 57 -14.48 -3.90 -5.87
C TRP A 57 -15.13 -4.89 -4.89
N GLY A 58 -16.11 -4.44 -4.09
CA GLY A 58 -16.83 -5.30 -3.13
C GLY A 58 -16.09 -5.55 -1.82
N LEU A 59 -14.96 -4.86 -1.57
CA LEU A 59 -14.08 -5.11 -0.41
C LEU A 59 -14.47 -4.34 0.86
N GLN A 60 -15.62 -3.68 0.87
CA GLN A 60 -16.04 -2.86 2.00
C GLN A 60 -16.09 -3.64 3.32
N LYS A 61 -16.70 -4.84 3.32
CA LYS A 61 -16.81 -5.67 4.53
C LYS A 61 -15.47 -6.11 5.06
N SER A 62 -14.61 -6.61 4.17
CA SER A 62 -13.25 -7.06 4.55
C SER A 62 -12.41 -5.91 5.10
N LEU A 63 -12.52 -4.71 4.49
CA LEU A 63 -11.83 -3.51 4.97
C LEU A 63 -12.32 -3.09 6.37
N GLN A 64 -13.64 -3.12 6.62
CA GLN A 64 -14.22 -2.79 7.93
C GLN A 64 -13.77 -3.71 9.06
N GLN A 65 -13.41 -4.96 8.74
CA GLN A 65 -12.95 -5.93 9.74
C GLN A 65 -11.52 -5.65 10.24
N VAL A 66 -10.72 -4.91 9.49
CA VAL A 66 -9.28 -4.73 9.78
C VAL A 66 -8.85 -3.27 9.88
N ALA A 67 -9.59 -2.33 9.32
CA ALA A 67 -9.26 -0.90 9.34
C ALA A 67 -9.80 -0.21 10.61
N ALA A 68 -9.17 0.90 10.99
CA ALA A 68 -9.69 1.88 11.93
C ALA A 68 -10.19 3.11 11.17
N VAL A 69 -11.15 3.84 11.75
CA VAL A 69 -11.74 5.06 11.18
C VAL A 69 -11.47 6.23 12.12
N PRO A 70 -10.35 6.94 11.97
CA PRO A 70 -10.02 8.10 12.78
C PRO A 70 -11.06 9.22 12.61
N GLN A 71 -11.34 9.96 13.68
CA GLN A 71 -12.34 11.03 13.68
C GLN A 71 -11.76 12.36 13.20
N GLN A 72 -10.47 12.57 13.42
CA GLN A 72 -9.77 13.79 13.01
C GLN A 72 -8.28 13.53 12.77
N LEU A 73 -7.67 14.45 12.03
CA LEU A 73 -6.23 14.63 11.96
C LEU A 73 -5.86 15.85 12.80
N VAL A 74 -4.88 15.71 13.69
CA VAL A 74 -4.39 16.77 14.56
C VAL A 74 -2.89 16.95 14.35
N ALA A 75 -2.48 18.17 14.02
CA ALA A 75 -1.07 18.56 14.03
C ALA A 75 -0.73 19.23 15.37
N ARG A 76 0.35 18.79 16.00
CA ARG A 76 0.83 19.31 17.28
C ARG A 76 2.30 19.72 17.18
N SER A 77 2.67 20.71 17.99
CA SER A 77 4.08 21.03 18.22
C SER A 77 4.74 19.93 19.04
N ALA A 78 5.84 19.36 18.57
CA ALA A 78 6.64 18.40 19.34
C ALA A 78 7.36 19.04 20.53
N LEU A 79 7.54 20.37 20.53
CA LEU A 79 8.21 21.10 21.59
C LEU A 79 7.26 21.49 22.73
N SER A 80 6.03 21.93 22.41
CA SER A 80 5.09 22.47 23.42
C SER A 80 3.87 21.59 23.66
N GLY A 81 3.60 20.61 22.78
CA GLY A 81 2.38 19.82 22.81
C GLY A 81 1.12 20.54 22.30
N GLN A 82 1.22 21.84 21.99
CA GLN A 82 0.08 22.65 21.54
C GLN A 82 -0.45 22.15 20.21
N VAL A 83 -1.77 22.21 20.04
CA VAL A 83 -2.43 21.95 18.74
C VAL A 83 -2.14 23.13 17.82
N LEU A 84 -1.56 22.83 16.66
CA LEU A 84 -1.25 23.78 15.60
C LEU A 84 -2.38 23.86 14.57
N ALA A 85 -2.97 22.71 14.25
CA ALA A 85 -4.08 22.59 13.30
C ALA A 85 -4.86 21.31 13.54
N SER A 86 -6.12 21.29 13.11
CA SER A 86 -6.93 20.08 13.06
C SER A 86 -7.81 20.05 11.81
N ALA A 87 -8.11 18.85 11.33
CA ALA A 87 -9.04 18.64 10.23
C ALA A 87 -9.98 17.48 10.58
N PRO A 88 -11.30 17.64 10.42
CA PRO A 88 -12.25 16.55 10.64
C PRO A 88 -12.04 15.45 9.59
N LEU A 89 -12.07 14.21 10.04
CA LEU A 89 -12.07 13.01 9.20
C LEU A 89 -13.44 12.32 9.29
N GLY A 90 -13.56 11.24 9.96
CA GLY A 90 -14.83 10.56 10.29
C GLY A 90 -15.94 10.74 9.27
N GLN A 91 -17.09 11.17 9.75
CA GLN A 91 -18.31 11.36 8.95
C GLN A 91 -18.17 12.47 7.89
N SER A 92 -17.39 13.52 8.16
CA SER A 92 -17.13 14.60 7.20
C SER A 92 -16.51 14.12 5.89
N MET A 93 -15.64 13.10 5.95
CA MET A 93 -15.06 12.51 4.75
C MET A 93 -16.10 11.74 3.95
N VAL A 94 -17.00 11.03 4.61
CA VAL A 94 -18.10 10.30 3.96
C VAL A 94 -19.05 11.27 3.26
N GLU A 95 -19.45 12.33 3.93
CA GLU A 95 -20.37 13.35 3.37
C GLU A 95 -19.75 14.06 2.16
N ARG A 96 -18.46 14.43 2.25
CA ARG A 96 -17.79 15.23 1.23
C ARG A 96 -17.29 14.39 0.04
N TYR A 97 -16.83 13.16 0.28
CA TYR A 97 -16.13 12.35 -0.71
C TYR A 97 -16.74 10.98 -0.98
N GLY A 98 -17.84 10.64 -0.31
CA GLY A 98 -18.57 9.38 -0.50
C GLY A 98 -17.91 8.15 0.12
N ALA A 99 -16.84 8.33 0.91
CA ALA A 99 -16.18 7.24 1.64
C ALA A 99 -15.39 7.76 2.83
N ALA A 100 -15.14 6.88 3.81
CA ALA A 100 -14.34 7.20 4.97
C ALA A 100 -12.85 7.35 4.62
N TYR A 101 -12.14 8.14 5.44
CA TYR A 101 -10.70 8.04 5.58
C TYR A 101 -10.41 6.92 6.59
N VAL A 102 -9.51 6.00 6.27
CA VAL A 102 -9.21 4.88 7.16
C VAL A 102 -7.70 4.72 7.36
N THR A 103 -7.35 4.16 8.50
CA THR A 103 -5.99 3.72 8.80
C THR A 103 -5.99 2.19 8.93
N ILE A 104 -4.97 1.55 8.37
CA ILE A 104 -4.91 0.10 8.28
C ILE A 104 -3.48 -0.38 8.43
N HIS A 105 -3.28 -1.55 9.00
CA HIS A 105 -1.98 -2.21 8.97
C HIS A 105 -1.68 -2.72 7.55
N ARG A 106 -0.45 -2.50 7.06
CA ARG A 106 -0.07 -2.82 5.68
C ARG A 106 -0.28 -4.29 5.31
N ALA A 107 0.06 -5.20 6.22
CA ALA A 107 -0.14 -6.62 5.99
C ALA A 107 -1.62 -6.99 5.90
N ASP A 108 -2.47 -6.34 6.71
CA ASP A 108 -3.91 -6.59 6.69
C ASP A 108 -4.53 -6.11 5.36
N LEU A 109 -4.09 -4.94 4.86
CA LEU A 109 -4.49 -4.46 3.53
C LEU A 109 -4.06 -5.42 2.42
N HIS A 110 -2.80 -5.90 2.48
CA HIS A 110 -2.30 -6.87 1.51
C HIS A 110 -3.14 -8.16 1.54
N THR A 111 -3.43 -8.68 2.74
CA THR A 111 -4.28 -9.87 2.91
C THR A 111 -5.67 -9.69 2.32
N VAL A 112 -6.31 -8.53 2.54
CA VAL A 112 -7.62 -8.21 1.95
C VAL A 112 -7.56 -8.25 0.41
N LEU A 113 -6.55 -7.62 -0.18
CA LEU A 113 -6.38 -7.59 -1.64
C LEU A 113 -6.02 -8.97 -2.21
N HIS A 114 -5.13 -9.69 -1.54
CA HIS A 114 -4.69 -11.04 -1.96
C HIS A 114 -5.85 -12.03 -1.92
N SER A 115 -6.61 -12.09 -0.83
CA SER A 115 -7.79 -12.96 -0.72
C SER A 115 -8.81 -12.66 -1.82
N ALA A 116 -9.09 -11.38 -2.05
CA ALA A 116 -10.00 -10.98 -3.12
C ALA A 116 -9.48 -11.37 -4.52
N ALA A 117 -8.16 -11.29 -4.75
CA ALA A 117 -7.57 -11.71 -6.01
C ALA A 117 -7.64 -13.23 -6.19
N GLN A 118 -7.48 -14.02 -5.12
CA GLN A 118 -7.58 -15.48 -5.17
C GLN A 118 -9.01 -15.99 -5.46
N GLU A 119 -10.02 -15.24 -5.09
CA GLU A 119 -11.44 -15.58 -5.36
C GLU A 119 -11.83 -15.37 -6.83
N ARG A 120 -10.98 -14.76 -7.64
CA ARG A 120 -11.28 -14.44 -9.04
C ARG A 120 -10.64 -15.43 -10.01
N ALA A 121 -11.47 -16.04 -10.83
CA ALA A 121 -11.04 -17.02 -11.84
C ALA A 121 -10.18 -16.43 -12.98
N ASP A 122 -10.19 -15.10 -13.14
CA ASP A 122 -9.43 -14.37 -14.17
C ASP A 122 -8.13 -13.75 -13.62
N ILE A 123 -7.74 -14.07 -12.38
CA ILE A 123 -6.47 -13.64 -11.78
C ILE A 123 -5.61 -14.87 -11.47
N TYR A 124 -4.42 -14.92 -12.05
CA TYR A 124 -3.44 -15.99 -11.87
C TYR A 124 -2.23 -15.47 -11.09
N ILE A 125 -2.07 -15.88 -9.84
CA ILE A 125 -0.96 -15.49 -8.97
C ILE A 125 0.12 -16.55 -9.05
N ASN A 126 1.36 -16.13 -9.37
CA ASN A 126 2.52 -17.02 -9.50
C ASN A 126 3.61 -16.61 -8.49
N PRO A 127 3.56 -17.12 -7.23
CA PRO A 127 4.61 -16.89 -6.24
C PRO A 127 5.89 -17.66 -6.61
N GLY A 128 7.05 -17.18 -6.12
CA GLY A 128 8.35 -17.76 -6.45
C GLY A 128 8.80 -17.51 -7.90
N GLN A 129 8.18 -16.59 -8.62
CA GLN A 129 8.44 -16.28 -10.03
C GLN A 129 8.81 -14.79 -10.17
N GLU A 130 10.09 -14.47 -10.19
CA GLU A 130 10.56 -13.11 -10.48
C GLU A 130 10.51 -12.84 -11.98
N VAL A 131 9.96 -11.70 -12.39
CA VAL A 131 10.12 -11.19 -13.76
C VAL A 131 11.53 -10.59 -13.87
N ALA A 132 12.38 -11.21 -14.68
CA ALA A 132 13.79 -10.82 -14.82
C ALA A 132 14.02 -9.88 -16.00
N GLU A 133 13.30 -10.07 -17.12
CA GLU A 133 13.51 -9.34 -18.36
C GLU A 133 12.21 -9.00 -19.07
N LEU A 134 12.21 -7.87 -19.77
CA LEU A 134 11.23 -7.50 -20.79
C LEU A 134 11.89 -7.73 -22.17
N LEU A 135 11.36 -8.67 -22.95
CA LEU A 135 11.97 -9.11 -24.21
C LEU A 135 11.45 -8.32 -25.42
N GLY A 136 10.21 -7.83 -25.38
CA GLY A 136 9.61 -7.08 -26.47
C GLY A 136 8.23 -6.54 -26.13
N THR A 137 7.81 -5.49 -26.86
CA THR A 137 6.53 -4.78 -26.66
C THR A 137 5.83 -4.40 -27.97
N GLU A 138 6.36 -4.75 -29.16
CA GLU A 138 5.87 -4.23 -30.44
C GLU A 138 4.46 -4.73 -30.80
N ARG A 139 4.18 -6.02 -30.66
CA ARG A 139 2.87 -6.63 -30.95
C ARG A 139 2.25 -7.30 -29.75
N VAL A 140 3.08 -7.97 -28.97
CA VAL A 140 2.76 -8.61 -27.69
C VAL A 140 3.84 -8.27 -26.71
N THR A 141 3.45 -8.11 -25.46
CA THR A 141 4.42 -7.90 -24.38
C THR A 141 4.96 -9.24 -23.94
N THR A 142 6.26 -9.45 -24.11
CA THR A 142 6.92 -10.71 -23.78
C THR A 142 7.89 -10.51 -22.63
N ILE A 143 7.73 -11.26 -21.55
CA ILE A 143 8.62 -11.25 -20.39
C ILE A 143 9.35 -12.60 -20.24
N ARG A 144 10.49 -12.56 -19.56
CA ARG A 144 11.20 -13.76 -19.08
C ARG A 144 11.28 -13.75 -17.57
N THR A 145 10.93 -14.86 -16.94
CA THR A 145 11.14 -15.04 -15.50
C THR A 145 12.58 -15.46 -15.19
N ALA A 146 13.01 -15.31 -13.93
CA ALA A 146 14.32 -15.79 -13.48
C ALA A 146 14.51 -17.31 -13.66
N ALA A 147 13.43 -18.08 -13.75
CA ALA A 147 13.43 -19.50 -14.08
C ALA A 147 13.44 -19.79 -15.60
N ASN A 148 13.79 -18.79 -16.44
CA ASN A 148 13.81 -18.86 -17.90
C ASN A 148 12.47 -19.16 -18.57
N LYS A 149 11.34 -19.02 -17.88
CA LYS A 149 10.03 -19.17 -18.49
C LYS A 149 9.67 -17.90 -19.26
N VAL A 150 9.33 -18.06 -20.53
CA VAL A 150 8.85 -16.97 -21.39
C VAL A 150 7.32 -16.93 -21.32
N VAL A 151 6.77 -15.73 -21.14
CA VAL A 151 5.33 -15.50 -21.01
C VAL A 151 4.94 -14.28 -21.85
N GLU A 152 3.86 -14.42 -22.59
CA GLU A 152 3.29 -13.36 -23.42
C GLU A 152 1.99 -12.82 -22.84
N GLY A 153 1.71 -11.54 -23.10
CA GLY A 153 0.49 -10.85 -22.75
C GLY A 153 0.30 -9.58 -23.57
N ASP A 154 -0.84 -8.92 -23.41
CA ASP A 154 -1.15 -7.69 -24.17
C ASP A 154 -0.52 -6.44 -23.54
N ALA A 155 -0.21 -6.49 -22.25
CA ALA A 155 0.40 -5.37 -21.50
C ALA A 155 1.22 -5.88 -20.33
N LEU A 156 2.17 -5.05 -19.82
CA LEU A 156 2.91 -5.26 -18.59
C LEU A 156 2.71 -4.09 -17.64
N MET A 157 2.36 -4.39 -16.39
CA MET A 157 2.35 -3.44 -15.29
C MET A 157 3.52 -3.71 -14.36
N LEU A 158 4.37 -2.71 -14.15
CA LEU A 158 5.48 -2.77 -13.21
C LEU A 158 4.99 -2.38 -11.82
N ALA A 159 5.03 -3.33 -10.90
CA ALA A 159 4.70 -3.17 -9.48
C ALA A 159 5.79 -3.78 -8.57
N ASP A 160 7.02 -3.91 -9.08
CA ASP A 160 8.18 -4.54 -8.48
C ASP A 160 8.97 -3.65 -7.51
N GLY A 161 8.38 -2.50 -7.15
CA GLY A 161 8.78 -1.66 -6.04
C GLY A 161 9.95 -0.70 -6.35
N VAL A 162 10.52 -0.14 -5.28
CA VAL A 162 11.57 0.89 -5.38
C VAL A 162 12.86 0.35 -6.00
N TRP A 163 13.14 -0.94 -5.86
CA TRP A 163 14.30 -1.63 -6.42
C TRP A 163 14.01 -2.31 -7.76
N SER A 164 13.01 -1.82 -8.48
CA SER A 164 12.63 -2.33 -9.79
C SER A 164 13.81 -2.46 -10.74
N LYS A 165 14.01 -3.66 -11.28
CA LYS A 165 15.01 -3.94 -12.32
C LYS A 165 14.49 -3.60 -13.72
N LEU A 166 13.18 -3.59 -13.90
CA LEU A 166 12.53 -3.36 -15.19
C LEU A 166 12.25 -1.86 -15.45
N ARG A 167 12.17 -1.04 -14.41
CA ARG A 167 11.93 0.41 -14.55
C ARG A 167 12.93 1.09 -15.50
N PRO A 168 14.26 0.83 -15.42
CA PRO A 168 15.23 1.43 -16.35
C PRO A 168 14.95 1.05 -17.80
N VAL A 169 14.53 -0.18 -18.06
CA VAL A 169 14.22 -0.66 -19.42
C VAL A 169 13.02 0.08 -20.00
N VAL A 170 11.98 0.32 -19.20
CA VAL A 170 10.74 0.98 -19.65
C VAL A 170 10.92 2.50 -19.78
N LEU A 171 11.65 3.12 -18.85
CA LEU A 171 11.82 4.58 -18.82
C LEU A 171 13.04 5.08 -19.58
N GLY A 172 13.96 4.19 -19.98
CA GLY A 172 15.27 4.59 -20.53
C GLY A 172 16.16 5.33 -19.53
N ASP A 173 15.81 5.25 -18.22
CA ASP A 173 16.50 5.95 -17.13
C ASP A 173 17.08 4.95 -16.14
N HIS A 174 18.41 4.96 -15.99
CA HIS A 174 19.15 4.09 -15.08
C HIS A 174 19.39 4.72 -13.70
N SER A 175 18.65 5.77 -13.36
CA SER A 175 18.72 6.41 -12.04
C SER A 175 18.43 5.42 -10.92
N ARG A 176 19.30 5.39 -9.93
CA ARG A 176 19.11 4.61 -8.71
C ARG A 176 18.27 5.39 -7.70
N PRO A 177 17.53 4.71 -6.82
CA PRO A 177 16.89 5.37 -5.68
C PRO A 177 17.91 6.19 -4.90
N ARG A 178 17.55 7.44 -4.59
CA ARG A 178 18.40 8.35 -3.81
C ARG A 178 18.04 8.26 -2.34
N VAL A 179 19.07 8.22 -1.49
CA VAL A 179 18.90 8.36 -0.04
C VAL A 179 18.59 9.82 0.25
N SER A 180 17.52 10.06 1.00
CA SER A 180 17.04 11.42 1.33
C SER A 180 17.72 12.03 2.57
N GLY A 181 18.55 11.26 3.28
CA GLY A 181 19.11 11.68 4.57
C GLY A 181 18.11 11.59 5.73
N HIS A 182 16.94 10.99 5.53
CA HIS A 182 15.96 10.79 6.58
C HIS A 182 15.94 9.34 7.06
N LEU A 183 15.85 9.18 8.38
CA LEU A 183 15.69 7.88 9.03
C LEU A 183 14.25 7.75 9.52
N ALA A 184 13.61 6.63 9.22
CA ALA A 184 12.25 6.32 9.66
C ALA A 184 12.25 5.19 10.69
N TYR A 185 11.92 5.51 11.93
CA TYR A 185 11.67 4.53 12.98
C TYR A 185 10.19 4.20 13.03
N ARG A 186 9.86 2.92 13.20
CA ARG A 186 8.48 2.45 13.19
C ARG A 186 8.24 1.51 14.35
N ALA A 187 7.08 1.66 15.00
CA ALA A 187 6.62 0.77 16.04
C ALA A 187 5.12 0.46 15.86
N LEU A 188 4.74 -0.72 16.28
CA LEU A 188 3.36 -1.16 16.37
C LEU A 188 3.16 -1.72 17.78
N LEU A 189 2.31 -1.06 18.56
CA LEU A 189 2.10 -1.38 19.97
C LEU A 189 0.63 -1.74 20.22
N PRO A 190 0.33 -2.71 21.10
CA PRO A 190 -1.03 -2.91 21.56
C PRO A 190 -1.59 -1.62 22.17
N MET A 191 -2.83 -1.26 21.85
CA MET A 191 -3.47 -0.06 22.42
C MET A 191 -3.56 -0.15 23.95
N ALA A 192 -3.65 -1.36 24.50
CA ALA A 192 -3.67 -1.62 25.93
C ALA A 192 -2.37 -1.18 26.63
N ASP A 193 -1.23 -1.24 25.93
CA ASP A 193 0.09 -0.86 26.48
C ASP A 193 0.35 0.65 26.37
N ILE A 194 -0.49 1.38 25.64
CA ILE A 194 -0.40 2.85 25.53
C ILE A 194 -0.98 3.50 26.79
N PRO A 195 -0.30 4.47 27.42
CA PRO A 195 -0.87 5.21 28.53
C PRO A 195 -2.22 5.85 28.18
N VAL A 196 -3.18 5.82 29.09
CA VAL A 196 -4.58 6.21 28.83
C VAL A 196 -4.69 7.60 28.20
N GLY A 197 -3.91 8.57 28.65
CA GLY A 197 -3.92 9.93 28.11
C GLY A 197 -3.38 10.07 26.67
N TRP A 198 -2.79 9.01 26.11
CA TRP A 198 -2.26 8.97 24.74
C TRP A 198 -3.11 8.10 23.79
N ARG A 199 -4.09 7.38 24.35
CA ARG A 199 -5.03 6.59 23.55
C ARG A 199 -6.01 7.52 22.85
N SER A 200 -6.03 7.49 21.54
CA SER A 200 -6.95 8.33 20.77
C SER A 200 -7.42 7.61 19.50
N ASN A 201 -8.58 8.00 19.01
CA ASN A 201 -9.06 7.61 17.69
C ASN A 201 -8.78 8.73 16.67
N GLU A 202 -7.54 9.20 16.64
CA GLU A 202 -7.08 10.29 15.79
C GLU A 202 -5.84 9.92 15.03
N VAL A 203 -5.58 10.62 13.94
CA VAL A 203 -4.26 10.69 13.33
C VAL A 203 -3.56 11.90 13.94
N THR A 204 -2.54 11.70 14.76
CA THR A 204 -1.78 12.79 15.36
C THR A 204 -0.41 12.89 14.69
N VAL A 205 -0.10 14.10 14.21
CA VAL A 205 1.21 14.44 13.64
C VAL A 205 1.90 15.42 14.58
N TRP A 206 3.12 15.08 14.98
CA TRP A 206 3.99 15.91 15.82
C TRP A 206 5.04 16.56 14.93
N LEU A 207 5.08 17.87 14.90
CA LEU A 207 6.00 18.65 14.10
C LEU A 207 7.07 19.28 14.98
N GLY A 208 8.33 19.03 14.70
CA GLY A 208 9.49 19.60 15.40
C GLY A 208 10.61 19.94 14.42
N PRO A 209 11.65 20.66 14.91
CA PRO A 209 12.84 20.91 14.10
C PRO A 209 13.50 19.60 13.69
N HIS A 210 13.78 19.44 12.39
CA HIS A 210 14.46 18.27 11.81
C HIS A 210 13.81 16.91 12.13
N MET A 211 12.53 16.91 12.57
CA MET A 211 11.80 15.68 12.86
C MET A 211 10.29 15.87 12.73
N HIS A 212 9.62 14.79 12.42
CA HIS A 212 8.19 14.66 12.66
C HIS A 212 7.85 13.24 13.09
N ALA A 213 6.80 13.11 13.84
CA ALA A 213 6.25 11.83 14.22
C ALA A 213 4.77 11.77 13.87
N VAL A 214 4.29 10.61 13.51
CA VAL A 214 2.86 10.38 13.32
C VAL A 214 2.45 9.10 14.04
N HIS A 215 1.33 9.16 14.74
CA HIS A 215 0.71 7.97 15.29
C HIS A 215 -0.78 7.94 15.00
N TYR A 216 -1.32 6.76 14.87
CA TYR A 216 -2.73 6.53 14.58
C TYR A 216 -3.12 5.08 14.89
N PRO A 217 -4.40 4.83 15.25
CA PRO A 217 -4.89 3.49 15.48
C PRO A 217 -4.94 2.69 14.17
N VAL A 218 -4.69 1.39 14.28
CA VAL A 218 -4.91 0.39 13.21
C VAL A 218 -5.61 -0.83 13.82
N ARG A 219 -6.00 -1.81 13.00
CA ARG A 219 -6.68 -3.02 13.48
C ARG A 219 -7.87 -2.68 14.37
N ARG A 220 -8.80 -1.86 13.84
CA ARG A 220 -10.01 -1.42 14.55
C ARG A 220 -9.75 -0.68 15.86
N GLY A 221 -8.54 -0.13 16.04
CA GLY A 221 -8.14 0.56 17.26
C GLY A 221 -7.43 -0.33 18.29
N GLU A 222 -7.22 -1.61 18.00
CA GLU A 222 -6.53 -2.53 18.91
C GLU A 222 -5.03 -2.27 19.00
N MET A 223 -4.45 -1.66 17.95
CA MET A 223 -3.02 -1.37 17.86
C MET A 223 -2.81 0.09 17.54
N MET A 224 -1.73 0.65 18.07
CA MET A 224 -1.21 1.97 17.73
C MET A 224 -0.01 1.82 16.80
N ASN A 225 -0.10 2.40 15.62
CA ASN A 225 1.05 2.55 14.72
C ASN A 225 1.75 3.87 15.01
N ILE A 226 3.08 3.84 15.12
CA ILE A 226 3.92 5.01 15.36
C ILE A 226 5.02 5.04 14.30
N VAL A 227 5.22 6.19 13.69
CA VAL A 227 6.34 6.44 12.77
C VAL A 227 7.01 7.74 13.20
N VAL A 228 8.31 7.68 13.41
CA VAL A 228 9.14 8.86 13.69
C VAL A 228 10.14 9.00 12.55
N ILE A 229 10.15 10.16 11.93
CA ILE A 229 11.09 10.50 10.87
C ILE A 229 12.00 11.60 11.39
N ILE A 230 13.29 11.36 11.34
CA ILE A 230 14.32 12.31 11.73
C ILE A 230 15.26 12.58 10.57
N GLU A 231 15.74 13.79 10.46
CA GLU A 231 16.83 14.13 9.58
C GLU A 231 18.12 13.51 10.15
N GLY A 232 18.76 12.65 9.36
CA GLY A 232 20.01 11.97 9.71
C GLY A 232 21.20 12.52 8.93
N PRO A 233 22.40 12.12 9.26
CA PRO A 233 23.56 12.41 8.42
C PRO A 233 23.34 11.79 7.03
N ALA A 234 23.62 12.58 6.00
CA ALA A 234 23.54 12.17 4.60
C ALA A 234 24.57 11.08 4.27
#